data_d8ad4486d2931466114401c3d7b73947
#
_entry.id   d8ad4486d2931466114401c3d7b73947
#
_cell.length_a   1.000
_cell.length_b   1.000
_cell.length_c   1.000
_cell.angle_alpha   90.00
_cell.angle_beta   90.00
_cell.angle_gamma   90.00
#
_symmetry.space_group_name_H-M   'P 1'
#
loop_
_entity.id
_entity.type
_entity.pdbx_description
1 polymer ?
#
loop_
_entity_poly.entity_id
_entity_poly.type
_entity_poly.pdbx_seq_one_letter_code
_entity_poly.pdbx_strand_id
1 'polypeptide(L)'
;PNTTIDSGVVSDDLLLCIFPVPYNITIDACKALISTVTSTDTVCNVHLMSYDMVADGTTNDGNLSNGTILADGQATAVDNSVIKTVNCTIQSSSVTSGKIIACLVENETNTDDITISVQVKYHIA
;
A
#
# COMPACT_ATOMS: atom_id res chain seq x y z
N PRO A 1 -0.75 8.73 -5.64
CA PRO A 1 0.60 9.29 -5.61
C PRO A 1 1.61 8.33 -6.20
N ASN A 2 2.61 8.89 -6.85
CA ASN A 2 3.71 8.13 -7.41
C ASN A 2 4.93 8.32 -6.51
N THR A 3 5.60 7.21 -6.23
CA THR A 3 6.79 7.25 -5.42
C THR A 3 7.74 6.13 -5.80
N THR A 4 9.03 6.38 -5.61
CA THR A 4 10.07 5.35 -5.67
C THR A 4 10.42 4.98 -4.26
N ILE A 5 10.36 3.71 -3.96
CA ILE A 5 10.65 3.19 -2.63
C ILE A 5 11.96 2.42 -2.71
N ASP A 6 12.91 2.86 -1.91
CA ASP A 6 14.20 2.20 -1.80
C ASP A 6 14.11 1.18 -0.66
N SER A 7 13.99 -0.07 -1.01
CA SER A 7 13.92 -1.12 0.00
C SER A 7 15.28 -1.44 0.61
N GLY A 8 16.35 -1.39 -0.17
CA GLY A 8 17.75 -1.53 0.28
C GLY A 8 18.08 -2.70 1.20
N VAL A 9 17.11 -3.30 1.82
CA VAL A 9 17.23 -4.36 2.82
C VAL A 9 16.31 -5.50 2.43
N VAL A 10 16.76 -6.72 2.67
CA VAL A 10 16.04 -7.94 2.30
C VAL A 10 14.69 -8.01 3.02
N SER A 11 13.64 -8.22 2.26
CA SER A 11 12.30 -8.53 2.79
C SER A 11 11.71 -7.44 3.67
N ASP A 12 12.10 -6.19 3.47
CA ASP A 12 11.51 -5.09 4.23
C ASP A 12 10.11 -4.80 3.73
N ASP A 13 9.23 -4.67 4.68
CA ASP A 13 7.88 -4.18 4.43
C ASP A 13 7.92 -2.65 4.46
N LEU A 14 7.37 -2.05 3.44
CA LEU A 14 7.37 -0.61 3.27
C LEU A 14 5.94 -0.09 3.39
N LEU A 15 5.73 0.83 4.31
CA LEU A 15 4.45 1.47 4.52
C LEU A 15 4.49 2.88 3.96
N LEU A 16 3.62 3.14 3.01
CA LEU A 16 3.47 4.45 2.39
C LEU A 16 2.13 5.04 2.78
N CYS A 17 2.14 6.12 3.55
CA CYS A 17 0.92 6.84 3.89
C CYS A 17 0.38 7.57 2.66
N ILE A 18 -0.88 7.34 2.34
CA ILE A 18 -1.50 7.89 1.15
C ILE A 18 -2.29 9.15 1.49
N PHE A 19 -3.27 9.04 2.38
CA PHE A 19 -4.06 10.21 2.78
C PHE A 19 -4.87 9.94 4.06
N PRO A 20 -5.16 11.00 4.83
CA PRO A 20 -6.11 10.91 5.92
C PRO A 20 -7.54 10.97 5.38
N VAL A 21 -8.46 10.38 6.12
CA VAL A 21 -9.86 10.29 5.72
C VAL A 21 -10.71 11.25 6.56
N PRO A 22 -11.14 12.39 6.01
CA PRO A 22 -11.93 13.37 6.77
C PRO A 22 -13.41 13.02 6.84
N TYR A 23 -13.89 12.12 5.99
CA TYR A 23 -15.29 11.69 5.93
C TYR A 23 -15.35 10.18 5.91
N ASN A 24 -16.51 9.61 6.21
CA ASN A 24 -16.73 8.20 5.95
C ASN A 24 -16.72 7.98 4.43
N ILE A 25 -15.96 7.03 3.98
CA ILE A 25 -15.82 6.72 2.55
C ILE A 25 -16.03 5.23 2.30
N THR A 26 -16.31 4.92 1.04
CA THR A 26 -16.35 3.55 0.53
C THR A 26 -15.28 3.41 -0.55
N ILE A 27 -14.43 2.42 -0.41
CA ILE A 27 -13.41 2.10 -1.41
C ILE A 27 -14.05 1.34 -2.54
N ASP A 28 -13.92 1.86 -3.76
CA ASP A 28 -14.49 1.25 -4.96
C ASP A 28 -13.48 0.41 -5.72
N ALA A 29 -12.22 0.84 -5.76
CA ALA A 29 -11.15 0.13 -6.44
C ALA A 29 -9.79 0.54 -5.91
N CYS A 30 -8.85 -0.36 -6.01
CA CYS A 30 -7.44 -0.08 -5.76
C CYS A 30 -6.61 -0.74 -6.85
N LYS A 31 -5.70 0.02 -7.43
CA LYS A 31 -4.83 -0.43 -8.49
C LYS A 31 -3.41 0.05 -8.22
N ALA A 32 -2.45 -0.85 -8.37
CA ALA A 32 -1.05 -0.51 -8.26
C ALA A 32 -0.33 -0.79 -9.57
N LEU A 33 0.62 0.08 -9.90
CA LEU A 33 1.56 -0.10 -11.00
C LEU A 33 2.93 -0.26 -10.37
N ILE A 34 3.61 -1.36 -10.66
CA ILE A 34 4.87 -1.72 -9.99
C ILE A 34 5.91 -2.10 -11.02
N SER A 35 7.12 -1.61 -10.82
CA SER A 35 8.33 -2.12 -11.48
C SER A 35 9.50 -2.05 -10.51
N THR A 36 10.61 -2.67 -10.88
CA THR A 36 11.86 -2.54 -10.14
C THR A 36 12.86 -1.75 -10.95
N VAL A 37 13.95 -1.31 -10.32
CA VAL A 37 15.00 -0.56 -11.01
C VAL A 37 16.08 -1.47 -11.58
N THR A 38 16.09 -2.73 -11.17
CA THR A 38 17.06 -3.72 -11.65
C THR A 38 16.35 -4.90 -12.29
N SER A 39 17.08 -5.65 -13.12
CA SER A 39 16.54 -6.77 -13.89
C SER A 39 16.53 -8.03 -13.03
N THR A 40 15.50 -8.17 -12.19
CA THR A 40 15.31 -9.38 -11.38
C THR A 40 13.83 -9.73 -11.35
N ASP A 41 13.55 -11.02 -11.25
CA ASP A 41 12.19 -11.49 -11.07
C ASP A 41 11.85 -11.40 -9.59
N THR A 42 10.93 -10.51 -9.25
CA THR A 42 10.53 -10.33 -7.85
C THR A 42 9.02 -10.50 -7.68
N VAL A 43 8.63 -10.85 -6.49
CA VAL A 43 7.23 -10.95 -6.09
C VAL A 43 6.93 -9.82 -5.12
N CYS A 44 5.94 -8.99 -5.46
CA CYS A 44 5.52 -7.89 -4.61
C CYS A 44 4.07 -8.08 -4.21
N ASN A 45 3.82 -8.04 -2.92
CA ASN A 45 2.46 -8.01 -2.38
C ASN A 45 2.07 -6.57 -2.06
N VAL A 46 0.84 -6.22 -2.38
CA VAL A 46 0.31 -4.88 -2.16
C VAL A 46 -0.92 -5.00 -1.29
N HIS A 47 -0.94 -4.28 -0.19
CA HIS A 47 -2.10 -4.19 0.70
C HIS A 47 -2.49 -2.74 0.88
N LEU A 48 -3.74 -2.42 0.58
CA LEU A 48 -4.30 -1.14 0.96
C LEU A 48 -4.88 -1.30 2.37
N MET A 49 -4.40 -0.47 3.29
CA MET A 49 -4.70 -0.60 4.70
C MET A 49 -5.36 0.66 5.24
N SER A 50 -6.14 0.52 6.30
CA SER A 50 -6.52 1.65 7.12
C SER A 50 -6.02 1.45 8.55
N TYR A 51 -5.58 2.54 9.15
CA TYR A 51 -5.08 2.58 10.52
C TYR A 51 -5.71 3.74 11.26
N ASP A 52 -5.77 3.62 12.58
CA ASP A 52 -6.18 4.72 13.43
C ASP A 52 -5.07 5.77 13.49
N MET A 53 -5.47 7.04 13.39
CA MET A 53 -4.56 8.14 13.67
C MET A 53 -4.56 8.44 15.16
N VAL A 54 -3.38 8.69 15.69
CA VAL A 54 -3.19 9.02 17.09
C VAL A 54 -2.61 10.43 17.18
N ALA A 55 -3.13 11.23 18.10
CA ALA A 55 -2.61 12.57 18.31
C ALA A 55 -1.19 12.51 18.87
N ASP A 56 -0.36 13.43 18.42
CA ASP A 56 1.00 13.55 18.90
C ASP A 56 1.04 13.75 20.41
N GLY A 57 2.01 13.17 21.07
CA GLY A 57 2.21 13.28 22.51
C GLY A 57 1.37 12.33 23.35
N THR A 58 0.62 11.43 22.74
CA THR A 58 -0.08 10.38 23.47
C THR A 58 0.81 9.14 23.60
N THR A 59 0.48 8.29 24.56
CA THR A 59 1.21 7.05 24.76
C THR A 59 0.67 5.90 23.94
N ASN A 60 -0.47 6.08 23.32
CA ASN A 60 -1.07 5.05 22.48
C ASN A 60 -0.88 5.45 21.04
N ASP A 61 0.23 5.07 20.54
CA ASP A 61 0.55 5.35 19.17
C ASP A 61 -0.34 4.59 18.23
N GLY A 62 -0.52 5.14 17.06
CA GLY A 62 -1.21 4.46 16.00
C GLY A 62 -0.61 3.09 15.84
N ASN A 63 -1.35 2.11 16.23
CA ASN A 63 -0.85 0.75 16.29
C ASN A 63 -0.95 0.12 14.91
N LEU A 64 0.17 0.06 14.23
CA LEU A 64 0.22 -0.53 12.89
C LEU A 64 -0.19 -2.00 12.87
N SER A 65 -0.17 -2.67 14.02
CA SER A 65 -0.66 -4.05 14.12
C SER A 65 -2.18 -4.15 14.09
N ASN A 66 -2.89 -3.05 14.27
CA ASN A 66 -4.35 -3.03 14.27
C ASN A 66 -4.93 -2.51 12.95
N GLY A 67 -4.18 -2.61 11.88
CA GLY A 67 -4.66 -2.20 10.58
C GLY A 67 -5.77 -3.10 10.05
N THR A 68 -6.64 -2.51 9.25
CA THR A 68 -7.67 -3.25 8.50
C THR A 68 -7.22 -3.34 7.05
N ILE A 69 -7.23 -4.55 6.49
CA ILE A 69 -6.97 -4.74 5.06
C ILE A 69 -8.19 -4.31 4.28
N LEU A 70 -8.03 -3.28 3.45
CA LEU A 70 -9.10 -2.79 2.58
C LEU A 70 -9.09 -3.51 1.24
N ALA A 71 -7.92 -3.72 0.68
CA ALA A 71 -7.73 -4.42 -0.58
C ALA A 71 -6.33 -5.01 -0.63
N ASP A 72 -6.16 -6.08 -1.38
CA ASP A 72 -4.85 -6.70 -1.55
C ASP A 72 -4.68 -7.30 -2.94
N GLY A 73 -3.43 -7.49 -3.33
CA GLY A 73 -3.06 -8.11 -4.59
C GLY A 73 -1.58 -8.45 -4.62
N GLN A 74 -1.19 -9.18 -5.66
CA GLN A 74 0.18 -9.62 -5.84
C GLN A 74 0.62 -9.44 -7.28
N ALA A 75 1.82 -8.95 -7.48
CA ALA A 75 2.51 -8.95 -8.75
C ALA A 75 3.66 -9.95 -8.70
N THR A 76 3.79 -10.75 -9.76
CA THR A 76 4.89 -11.71 -9.90
C THR A 76 5.77 -11.34 -11.08
N ALA A 77 7.00 -11.82 -11.09
CA ALA A 77 7.96 -11.56 -12.16
C ALA A 77 8.11 -10.06 -12.44
N VAL A 78 8.18 -9.27 -11.38
CA VAL A 78 8.37 -7.82 -11.49
C VAL A 78 9.85 -7.56 -11.78
N ASP A 79 10.11 -6.80 -12.83
CA ASP A 79 11.47 -6.42 -13.21
C ASP A 79 11.49 -5.00 -13.79
N ASN A 80 12.62 -4.59 -14.33
CA ASN A 80 12.77 -3.24 -14.86
C ASN A 80 12.34 -3.10 -16.33
N SER A 81 11.90 -4.17 -16.97
CA SER A 81 11.51 -4.15 -18.38
C SER A 81 10.02 -3.94 -18.59
N VAL A 82 9.21 -4.14 -17.56
CA VAL A 82 7.76 -4.02 -17.64
C VAL A 82 7.20 -3.31 -16.41
N ILE A 83 6.04 -2.70 -16.59
CA ILE A 83 5.25 -2.19 -15.48
C ILE A 83 4.11 -3.18 -15.24
N LYS A 84 4.11 -3.81 -14.08
CA LYS A 84 3.06 -4.74 -13.71
C LYS A 84 1.87 -3.98 -13.13
N THR A 85 0.69 -4.35 -13.57
CA THR A 85 -0.56 -3.81 -13.05
C THR A 85 -1.16 -4.79 -12.05
N VAL A 86 -1.45 -4.32 -10.85
CA VAL A 86 -2.11 -5.11 -9.82
C VAL A 86 -3.48 -4.48 -9.57
N ASN A 87 -4.54 -5.22 -9.93
CA ASN A 87 -5.91 -4.84 -9.56
C ASN A 87 -6.19 -5.54 -8.24
N CYS A 88 -6.16 -4.78 -7.17
CA CYS A 88 -6.34 -5.35 -5.84
C CYS A 88 -7.79 -5.78 -5.63
N THR A 89 -7.97 -6.88 -4.93
CA THR A 89 -9.30 -7.37 -4.55
C THR A 89 -9.74 -6.66 -3.28
N ILE A 90 -10.95 -6.09 -3.31
CA ILE A 90 -11.52 -5.42 -2.13
C ILE A 90 -11.87 -6.45 -1.07
N GLN A 91 -11.34 -6.28 0.13
CA GLN A 91 -11.62 -7.12 1.29
C GLN A 91 -12.59 -6.43 2.26
N SER A 92 -12.40 -5.14 2.46
CA SER A 92 -13.26 -4.33 3.31
C SER A 92 -13.37 -2.94 2.70
N SER A 93 -14.56 -2.54 2.30
CA SER A 93 -14.73 -1.31 1.54
C SER A 93 -14.98 -0.07 2.40
N SER A 94 -15.45 -0.23 3.62
CA SER A 94 -15.87 0.92 4.46
C SER A 94 -14.71 1.44 5.27
N VAL A 95 -14.49 2.75 5.23
CA VAL A 95 -13.49 3.43 6.05
C VAL A 95 -14.16 4.59 6.77
N THR A 96 -14.08 4.61 8.09
CA THR A 96 -14.65 5.71 8.87
C THR A 96 -13.72 6.91 8.90
N SER A 97 -14.28 8.08 9.09
CA SER A 97 -13.48 9.31 9.23
C SER A 97 -12.52 9.21 10.41
N GLY A 98 -11.39 9.91 10.32
CA GLY A 98 -10.36 9.89 11.34
C GLY A 98 -9.31 8.80 11.18
N LYS A 99 -9.44 7.97 10.17
CA LYS A 99 -8.42 6.96 9.84
C LYS A 99 -7.46 7.48 8.79
N ILE A 100 -6.31 6.84 8.70
CA ILE A 100 -5.37 7.07 7.60
C ILE A 100 -5.39 5.85 6.69
N ILE A 101 -5.36 6.10 5.38
CA ILE A 101 -5.18 5.05 4.40
C ILE A 101 -3.71 5.00 4.01
N ALA A 102 -3.18 3.80 4.00
CA ALA A 102 -1.79 3.54 3.67
C ALA A 102 -1.67 2.33 2.75
N CYS A 103 -0.60 2.30 1.99
CA CYS A 103 -0.26 1.15 1.16
C CYS A 103 0.93 0.44 1.79
N LEU A 104 0.77 -0.82 2.10
CA LEU A 104 1.85 -1.69 2.54
C LEU A 104 2.33 -2.49 1.35
N VAL A 105 3.61 -2.40 1.05
CA VAL A 105 4.24 -3.13 -0.04
C VAL A 105 5.26 -4.08 0.54
N GLU A 106 5.10 -5.35 0.25
CA GLU A 106 6.02 -6.39 0.69
C GLU A 106 6.79 -6.91 -0.51
N ASN A 107 8.11 -6.77 -0.47
CA ASN A 107 9.00 -7.31 -1.48
C ASN A 107 9.56 -8.64 -0.98
N GLU A 108 9.01 -9.73 -1.50
CA GLU A 108 9.21 -11.06 -0.92
C GLU A 108 10.50 -11.75 -1.35
N THR A 109 11.11 -11.33 -2.45
CA THR A 109 12.15 -12.16 -3.06
C THR A 109 13.53 -11.54 -3.15
N ASN A 110 13.65 -10.21 -3.05
CA ASN A 110 14.96 -9.58 -3.12
C ASN A 110 14.93 -8.13 -2.59
N THR A 111 16.07 -7.45 -2.71
CA THR A 111 16.31 -6.13 -2.13
C THR A 111 16.25 -5.01 -3.16
N ASP A 112 15.63 -5.23 -4.31
CA ASP A 112 15.60 -4.22 -5.34
C ASP A 112 14.73 -3.03 -4.95
N ASP A 113 15.14 -1.86 -5.41
CA ASP A 113 14.30 -0.69 -5.30
C ASP A 113 13.05 -0.87 -6.15
N ILE A 114 11.93 -0.39 -5.64
CA ILE A 114 10.63 -0.53 -6.28
C ILE A 114 10.14 0.86 -6.70
N THR A 115 9.62 0.94 -7.92
CA THR A 115 8.83 2.08 -8.34
C THR A 115 7.37 1.70 -8.27
N ILE A 116 6.58 2.45 -7.54
CA ILE A 116 5.16 2.15 -7.35
C ILE A 116 4.29 3.38 -7.51
N SER A 117 3.16 3.19 -8.17
CA SER A 117 2.07 4.17 -8.25
C SER A 117 0.80 3.48 -7.78
N VAL A 118 0.14 4.05 -6.80
CA VAL A 118 -1.10 3.49 -6.24
C VAL A 118 -2.25 4.43 -6.54
N GLN A 119 -3.32 3.88 -7.09
CA GLN A 119 -4.55 4.59 -7.39
C GLN A 119 -5.69 4.00 -6.57
N VAL A 120 -6.38 4.86 -5.85
CA VAL A 120 -7.52 4.45 -5.04
C VAL A 120 -8.74 5.21 -5.54
N LYS A 121 -9.78 4.47 -5.90
CA LYS A 121 -11.06 5.05 -6.26
C LYS A 121 -12.01 4.87 -5.08
N TYR A 122 -12.64 5.95 -4.67
CA TYR A 122 -13.55 5.93 -3.55
C TYR A 122 -14.66 6.96 -3.74
N HIS A 123 -15.70 6.83 -2.94
CA HIS A 123 -16.75 7.85 -2.85
C HIS A 123 -17.12 8.08 -1.38
N ILE A 124 -17.71 9.23 -1.10
CA ILE A 124 -18.18 9.56 0.24
C ILE A 124 -19.40 8.70 0.54
N ALA A 125 -19.33 8.04 1.67
CA ALA A 125 -20.40 7.14 2.08
C ALA A 125 -21.64 7.88 2.61
#